data_6308867b9fc3b2e38633ed4990c48706
#
_entry.id   6308867b9fc3b2e38633ed4990c48706
#
_cell.length_a   1.000
_cell.length_b   1.000
_cell.length_c   1.000
_cell.angle_alpha   90.00
_cell.angle_beta   90.00
_cell.angle_gamma   90.00
#
_symmetry.space_group_name_H-M   'P 1'
#
loop_
_entity.id
_entity.type
_entity.pdbx_description
1 polymer ?
#
loop_
_entity_poly.entity_id
_entity_poly.type
_entity_poly.pdbx_seq_one_letter_code
_entity_poly.pdbx_strand_id
1 'polypeptide(L)'
;MTLLENWRNLAYGDGLDDKKKEELWSGYFTIEKGIYEQILANPTEVIEGTVKELAEKYDTEVMIMTGFLDGINESLKGYENPIETMDEDTKVKIEIDPEKLYYNMVEAKATWLYELPQWDAILTEERRTELYREQKASGTVRNTHKIYPNDPCPCG
;
A
#
# COMPACT_ATOMS: atom_id res chain seq x y z
N MET A 1 -6.52 15.51 17.21
CA MET A 1 -5.95 14.94 15.96
C MET A 1 -6.50 13.55 15.69
N THR A 2 -6.73 13.25 14.42
CA THR A 2 -7.15 11.91 14.04
C THR A 2 -5.97 10.95 14.05
N LEU A 3 -6.25 9.64 13.99
CA LEU A 3 -5.18 8.64 13.89
C LEU A 3 -4.33 8.88 12.64
N LEU A 4 -4.97 9.20 11.52
CA LEU A 4 -4.25 9.43 10.27
C LEU A 4 -3.34 10.64 10.37
N GLU A 5 -3.80 11.71 10.97
CA GLU A 5 -2.96 12.90 11.18
C GLU A 5 -1.76 12.57 12.05
N ASN A 6 -1.98 11.81 13.13
CA ASN A 6 -0.90 11.38 14.01
C ASN A 6 0.11 10.51 13.27
N TRP A 7 -0.36 9.56 12.46
CA TRP A 7 0.51 8.71 11.64
C TRP A 7 1.34 9.55 10.67
N ARG A 8 0.69 10.46 9.95
CA ARG A 8 1.39 11.30 8.97
C ARG A 8 2.42 12.21 9.63
N ASN A 9 2.10 12.76 10.80
CA ASN A 9 3.07 13.58 11.53
C ASN A 9 4.26 12.75 11.98
N LEU A 10 4.04 11.52 12.43
CA LEU A 10 5.11 10.64 12.85
C LEU A 10 5.98 10.21 11.67
N ALA A 11 5.35 9.80 10.58
CA ALA A 11 6.04 9.19 9.43
C ALA A 11 6.69 10.23 8.51
N TYR A 12 6.08 11.38 8.36
CA TYR A 12 6.51 12.39 7.40
C TYR A 12 6.88 13.75 8.02
N GLY A 13 6.63 13.93 9.31
CA GLY A 13 6.92 15.17 10.00
C GLY A 13 8.38 15.25 10.43
N ASP A 14 8.72 16.36 11.10
CA ASP A 14 10.09 16.64 11.51
C ASP A 14 10.38 16.25 12.96
N GLY A 15 9.45 15.55 13.62
CA GLY A 15 9.56 15.21 15.03
C GLY A 15 10.60 14.16 15.37
N LEU A 16 11.03 13.37 14.36
CA LEU A 16 12.04 12.33 14.54
C LEU A 16 13.29 12.71 13.77
N ASP A 17 14.46 12.34 14.30
CA ASP A 17 15.70 12.48 13.54
C ASP A 17 15.77 11.39 12.45
N ASP A 18 16.75 11.50 11.56
CA ASP A 18 16.88 10.61 10.42
C ASP A 18 17.03 9.14 10.84
N LYS A 19 17.79 8.89 11.90
CA LYS A 19 17.99 7.52 12.39
C LYS A 19 16.69 6.93 12.91
N LYS A 20 15.90 7.69 13.67
CA LYS A 20 14.63 7.22 14.22
C LYS A 20 13.59 7.02 13.12
N LYS A 21 13.58 7.89 12.10
CA LYS A 21 12.71 7.71 10.94
C LYS A 21 13.05 6.43 10.20
N GLU A 22 14.33 6.16 10.00
CA GLU A 22 14.78 4.94 9.34
C GLU A 22 14.34 3.71 10.12
N GLU A 23 14.48 3.73 11.44
CA GLU A 23 14.03 2.64 12.30
C GLU A 23 12.50 2.45 12.22
N LEU A 24 11.75 3.56 12.23
CA LEU A 24 10.30 3.51 12.11
C LEU A 24 9.89 2.85 10.80
N TRP A 25 10.44 3.31 9.68
CA TRP A 25 10.07 2.80 8.37
C TRP A 25 10.52 1.35 8.17
N SER A 26 11.69 0.99 8.67
CA SER A 26 12.17 -0.39 8.62
C SER A 26 11.22 -1.32 9.37
N GLY A 27 10.83 -0.93 10.58
CA GLY A 27 9.87 -1.69 11.38
C GLY A 27 8.50 -1.76 10.69
N TYR A 28 8.04 -0.64 10.16
CA TYR A 28 6.77 -0.58 9.44
C TYR A 28 6.77 -1.54 8.24
N PHE A 29 7.80 -1.49 7.41
CA PHE A 29 7.86 -2.33 6.21
C PHE A 29 7.90 -3.81 6.57
N THR A 30 8.55 -4.19 7.66
CA THR A 30 8.58 -5.57 8.12
C THR A 30 7.17 -6.04 8.51
N ILE A 31 6.43 -5.21 9.25
CA ILE A 31 5.07 -5.52 9.67
C ILE A 31 4.12 -5.54 8.47
N GLU A 32 4.23 -4.55 7.60
CA GLU A 32 3.43 -4.46 6.38
C GLU A 32 3.58 -5.70 5.52
N LYS A 33 4.81 -6.14 5.30
CA LYS A 33 5.08 -7.34 4.52
C LYS A 33 4.40 -8.56 5.15
N GLY A 34 4.51 -8.71 6.46
CA GLY A 34 3.88 -9.82 7.18
C GLY A 34 2.36 -9.82 7.04
N ILE A 35 1.73 -8.64 7.10
CA ILE A 35 0.29 -8.52 6.92
C ILE A 35 -0.10 -8.88 5.48
N TYR A 36 0.63 -8.38 4.49
CA TYR A 36 0.35 -8.72 3.09
C TYR A 36 0.53 -10.21 2.81
N GLU A 37 1.54 -10.84 3.41
CA GLU A 37 1.72 -12.28 3.24
C GLU A 37 0.49 -13.05 3.72
N GLN A 38 -0.08 -12.63 4.83
CA GLN A 38 -1.30 -13.27 5.36
C GLN A 38 -2.52 -12.98 4.48
N ILE A 39 -2.69 -11.75 4.04
CA ILE A 39 -3.80 -11.35 3.17
C ILE A 39 -3.72 -12.11 1.84
N LEU A 40 -2.55 -12.18 1.24
CA LEU A 40 -2.36 -12.82 -0.06
C LEU A 40 -2.44 -14.35 0.04
N ALA A 41 -2.23 -14.92 1.22
CA ALA A 41 -2.45 -16.35 1.42
C ALA A 41 -3.94 -16.70 1.37
N ASN A 42 -4.82 -15.73 1.66
CA ASN A 42 -6.28 -15.90 1.62
C ASN A 42 -6.92 -14.68 0.94
N PRO A 43 -6.69 -14.49 -0.37
CA PRO A 43 -7.02 -13.21 -1.03
C PRO A 43 -8.51 -12.92 -1.17
N THR A 44 -9.37 -13.91 -0.94
CA THR A 44 -10.81 -13.73 -1.01
C THR A 44 -11.44 -13.52 0.37
N GLU A 45 -10.65 -13.62 1.43
CA GLU A 45 -11.15 -13.40 2.78
C GLU A 45 -11.48 -11.92 3.00
N VAL A 46 -12.65 -11.66 3.59
CA VAL A 46 -13.04 -10.32 3.99
C VAL A 46 -12.62 -10.13 5.45
N ILE A 47 -11.76 -9.18 5.70
CA ILE A 47 -11.24 -8.92 7.04
C ILE A 47 -11.97 -7.71 7.61
N GLU A 48 -12.68 -7.89 8.70
CA GLU A 48 -13.46 -6.82 9.31
C GLU A 48 -13.16 -6.71 10.80
N GLY A 49 -13.25 -5.51 11.32
CA GLY A 49 -13.11 -5.25 12.75
C GLY A 49 -12.77 -3.78 12.97
N THR A 50 -12.63 -3.42 14.23
CA THR A 50 -12.17 -2.07 14.56
C THR A 50 -10.68 -1.96 14.25
N VAL A 51 -10.19 -0.73 14.11
CA VAL A 51 -8.75 -0.48 13.90
C VAL A 51 -7.94 -1.20 14.99
N LYS A 52 -8.39 -1.08 16.23
CA LYS A 52 -7.74 -1.73 17.37
C LYS A 52 -7.75 -3.26 17.26
N GLU A 53 -8.88 -3.84 16.86
CA GLU A 53 -8.99 -5.28 16.67
C GLU A 53 -8.07 -5.79 15.58
N LEU A 54 -7.93 -5.06 14.49
CA LEU A 54 -7.03 -5.43 13.40
C LEU A 54 -5.57 -5.30 13.83
N ALA A 55 -5.25 -4.28 14.62
CA ALA A 55 -3.90 -4.14 15.17
C ALA A 55 -3.55 -5.35 16.03
N GLU A 56 -4.48 -5.79 16.87
CA GLU A 56 -4.29 -6.98 17.70
C GLU A 56 -4.18 -8.26 16.88
N LYS A 57 -5.01 -8.38 15.83
CA LYS A 57 -4.98 -9.53 14.93
C LYS A 57 -3.61 -9.72 14.30
N TYR A 58 -2.96 -8.65 13.93
CA TYR A 58 -1.66 -8.68 13.25
C TYR A 58 -0.49 -8.38 14.20
N ASP A 59 -0.76 -8.38 15.50
CA ASP A 59 0.26 -8.21 16.54
C ASP A 59 1.08 -6.92 16.35
N THR A 60 0.38 -5.82 16.13
CA THR A 60 1.01 -4.52 15.95
C THR A 60 0.25 -3.42 16.69
N GLU A 61 0.74 -2.22 16.60
CA GLU A 61 0.13 -1.07 17.27
C GLU A 61 -0.90 -0.38 16.38
N VAL A 62 -1.84 0.32 17.02
CA VAL A 62 -2.88 1.08 16.31
C VAL A 62 -2.26 2.07 15.32
N MET A 63 -1.17 2.72 15.69
CA MET A 63 -0.49 3.68 14.81
C MET A 63 0.03 3.03 13.53
N ILE A 64 0.65 1.87 13.66
CA ILE A 64 1.16 1.11 12.51
C ILE A 64 -0.01 0.61 11.64
N MET A 65 -1.08 0.12 12.28
CA MET A 65 -2.27 -0.32 11.55
C MET A 65 -2.90 0.84 10.79
N THR A 66 -2.87 2.04 11.36
CA THR A 66 -3.37 3.24 10.68
C THR A 66 -2.60 3.50 9.39
N GLY A 67 -1.27 3.40 9.44
CA GLY A 67 -0.43 3.55 8.26
C GLY A 67 -0.73 2.48 7.21
N PHE A 68 -0.93 1.24 7.65
CA PHE A 68 -1.27 0.15 6.75
C PHE A 68 -2.63 0.41 6.05
N LEU A 69 -3.64 0.81 6.81
CA LEU A 69 -4.97 1.11 6.25
C LEU A 69 -4.92 2.28 5.26
N ASP A 70 -4.12 3.29 5.55
CA ASP A 70 -3.88 4.40 4.63
C ASP A 70 -3.30 3.89 3.31
N GLY A 71 -2.30 3.02 3.38
CA GLY A 71 -1.63 2.50 2.20
C GLY A 71 -2.47 1.57 1.36
N ILE A 72 -3.38 0.80 1.96
CA ILE A 72 -4.17 -0.20 1.23
C ILE A 72 -5.52 0.36 0.75
N ASN A 73 -5.89 1.56 1.20
CA ASN A 73 -7.26 2.05 1.01
C ASN A 73 -7.69 2.21 -0.45
N GLU A 74 -6.75 2.45 -1.35
CA GLU A 74 -7.04 2.58 -2.78
C GLU A 74 -6.98 1.27 -3.53
N SER A 75 -6.72 0.18 -2.83
CA SER A 75 -6.57 -1.16 -3.43
C SER A 75 -7.73 -2.09 -3.06
N LEU A 76 -8.82 -1.54 -2.57
CA LEU A 76 -9.98 -2.29 -2.12
C LEU A 76 -11.04 -2.39 -3.20
N LYS A 77 -11.97 -3.33 -3.04
CA LYS A 77 -13.00 -3.63 -4.03
C LYS A 77 -14.15 -2.62 -4.02
N GLY A 78 -13.96 -1.48 -4.68
CA GLY A 78 -15.06 -0.55 -4.94
C GLY A 78 -15.53 0.27 -3.74
N TYR A 79 -14.72 0.35 -2.67
CA TYR A 79 -15.04 1.16 -1.50
C TYR A 79 -13.76 1.65 -0.84
N GLU A 80 -13.91 2.59 0.08
CA GLU A 80 -12.78 3.09 0.89
C GLU A 80 -13.20 3.14 2.34
N ASN A 81 -12.26 2.86 3.25
CA ASN A 81 -12.49 3.03 4.67
C ASN A 81 -12.39 4.53 5.04
N PRO A 82 -13.06 4.98 6.10
CA PRO A 82 -13.05 6.39 6.49
C PRO A 82 -11.76 6.77 7.24
N ILE A 83 -10.62 6.62 6.56
CA ILE A 83 -9.30 6.77 7.20
C ILE A 83 -9.05 8.16 7.77
N GLU A 84 -9.70 9.19 7.20
CA GLU A 84 -9.47 10.57 7.63
C GLU A 84 -10.16 10.91 8.94
N THR A 85 -11.20 10.16 9.30
CA THR A 85 -12.00 10.44 10.50
C THR A 85 -12.00 9.30 11.52
N MET A 86 -11.42 8.14 11.16
CA MET A 86 -11.47 6.96 12.01
C MET A 86 -10.68 7.13 13.30
N ASP A 87 -11.15 6.44 14.36
CA ASP A 87 -10.42 6.27 15.60
C ASP A 87 -10.21 4.75 15.81
N GLU A 88 -9.65 4.37 16.95
CA GLU A 88 -9.34 2.95 17.20
C GLU A 88 -10.58 2.07 17.31
N ASP A 89 -11.73 2.66 17.56
CA ASP A 89 -13.01 1.94 17.71
C ASP A 89 -13.83 1.94 16.41
N THR A 90 -13.37 2.60 15.37
CA THR A 90 -14.06 2.64 14.08
C THR A 90 -13.91 1.30 13.38
N LYS A 91 -15.02 0.75 12.89
CA LYS A 91 -14.97 -0.49 12.11
C LYS A 91 -14.46 -0.21 10.70
N VAL A 92 -13.54 -1.04 10.26
CA VAL A 92 -12.98 -0.97 8.92
C VAL A 92 -13.03 -2.35 8.29
N LYS A 93 -12.94 -2.41 6.98
CA LYS A 93 -13.02 -3.66 6.23
C LYS A 93 -11.89 -3.69 5.19
N ILE A 94 -11.26 -4.85 5.07
CA ILE A 94 -10.24 -5.08 4.05
C ILE A 94 -10.73 -6.20 3.15
N GLU A 95 -11.08 -5.84 1.93
CA GLU A 95 -11.41 -6.78 0.87
C GLU A 95 -10.65 -6.29 -0.36
N ILE A 96 -9.52 -6.92 -0.66
CA ILE A 96 -8.61 -6.45 -1.70
C ILE A 96 -9.16 -6.71 -3.10
N ASP A 97 -8.84 -5.78 -4.02
CA ASP A 97 -8.92 -6.02 -5.45
C ASP A 97 -7.51 -6.39 -5.89
N PRO A 98 -7.23 -7.66 -6.21
CA PRO A 98 -5.86 -8.09 -6.48
C PRO A 98 -5.18 -7.30 -7.60
N GLU A 99 -5.90 -6.95 -8.65
CA GLU A 99 -5.31 -6.21 -9.77
C GLU A 99 -4.96 -4.78 -9.35
N LYS A 100 -5.85 -4.11 -8.65
CA LYS A 100 -5.57 -2.78 -8.12
C LYS A 100 -4.38 -2.80 -7.17
N LEU A 101 -4.37 -3.80 -6.27
CA LEU A 101 -3.30 -3.91 -5.28
C LEU A 101 -1.95 -4.11 -5.97
N TYR A 102 -1.89 -5.04 -6.93
CA TYR A 102 -0.65 -5.29 -7.66
C TYR A 102 -0.18 -4.02 -8.39
N TYR A 103 -1.09 -3.38 -9.11
CA TYR A 103 -0.79 -2.15 -9.84
C TYR A 103 -0.24 -1.07 -8.90
N ASN A 104 -0.88 -0.88 -7.75
CA ASN A 104 -0.46 0.15 -6.79
C ASN A 104 0.88 -0.19 -6.13
N MET A 105 1.17 -1.47 -5.91
CA MET A 105 2.47 -1.89 -5.41
C MET A 105 3.59 -1.61 -6.42
N VAL A 106 3.31 -1.81 -7.71
CA VAL A 106 4.27 -1.48 -8.77
C VAL A 106 4.51 0.02 -8.82
N GLU A 107 3.44 0.80 -8.71
CA GLU A 107 3.56 2.27 -8.69
C GLU A 107 4.44 2.74 -7.53
N ALA A 108 4.28 2.12 -6.38
CA ALA A 108 5.08 2.44 -5.19
C ALA A 108 6.50 1.87 -5.25
N LYS A 109 6.82 1.12 -6.30
CA LYS A 109 8.11 0.44 -6.48
C LYS A 109 8.44 -0.51 -5.34
N ALA A 110 7.40 -1.12 -4.77
CA ALA A 110 7.51 -2.02 -3.61
C ALA A 110 7.80 -3.45 -4.07
N THR A 111 9.00 -3.68 -4.61
CA THR A 111 9.40 -4.98 -5.14
C THR A 111 9.25 -6.10 -4.12
N TRP A 112 9.55 -5.81 -2.86
CA TRP A 112 9.41 -6.80 -1.78
C TRP A 112 7.96 -7.22 -1.53
N LEU A 113 6.99 -6.53 -2.09
CA LEU A 113 5.56 -6.85 -1.97
C LEU A 113 5.03 -7.48 -3.25
N TYR A 114 5.29 -6.90 -4.43
CA TYR A 114 4.71 -7.45 -5.64
C TYR A 114 5.47 -8.65 -6.20
N GLU A 115 6.62 -8.98 -5.61
CA GLU A 115 7.35 -10.20 -5.96
C GLU A 115 7.12 -11.33 -4.95
N LEU A 116 6.19 -11.16 -4.00
CA LEU A 116 5.86 -12.22 -3.05
C LEU A 116 5.33 -13.46 -3.77
N PRO A 117 5.76 -14.66 -3.37
CA PRO A 117 5.35 -15.89 -4.06
C PRO A 117 3.85 -16.18 -4.00
N GLN A 118 3.13 -15.60 -3.03
CA GLN A 118 1.68 -15.76 -2.93
C GLN A 118 0.96 -15.25 -4.18
N TRP A 119 1.55 -14.30 -4.90
CA TRP A 119 0.95 -13.76 -6.12
C TRP A 119 0.77 -14.82 -7.21
N ASP A 120 1.59 -15.86 -7.23
CA ASP A 120 1.49 -16.91 -8.25
C ASP A 120 0.13 -17.60 -8.28
N ALA A 121 -0.54 -17.68 -7.13
CA ALA A 121 -1.86 -18.30 -7.03
C ALA A 121 -3.00 -17.31 -7.24
N ILE A 122 -2.71 -16.01 -7.32
CA ILE A 122 -3.72 -14.95 -7.37
C ILE A 122 -3.86 -14.39 -8.78
N LEU A 123 -2.74 -14.06 -9.41
CA LEU A 123 -2.69 -13.49 -10.77
C LEU A 123 -1.70 -14.29 -11.60
N THR A 124 -2.05 -14.55 -12.86
CA THR A 124 -1.12 -15.22 -13.77
C THR A 124 0.09 -14.33 -14.02
N GLU A 125 1.18 -14.93 -14.42
CA GLU A 125 2.38 -14.19 -14.80
C GLU A 125 2.08 -13.21 -15.93
N GLU A 126 1.27 -13.63 -16.91
CA GLU A 126 0.87 -12.78 -18.02
C GLU A 126 0.12 -11.55 -17.53
N ARG A 127 -0.85 -11.73 -16.62
CA ARG A 127 -1.62 -10.61 -16.10
C ARG A 127 -0.76 -9.66 -15.28
N ARG A 128 0.14 -10.20 -14.48
CA ARG A 128 1.10 -9.38 -13.71
C ARG A 128 1.98 -8.56 -14.65
N THR A 129 2.46 -9.16 -15.72
CA THR A 129 3.26 -8.45 -16.73
C THR A 129 2.47 -7.32 -17.37
N GLU A 130 1.21 -7.57 -17.71
CA GLU A 130 0.33 -6.54 -18.28
C GLU A 130 0.16 -5.37 -17.35
N LEU A 131 -0.15 -5.65 -16.08
CA LEU A 131 -0.34 -4.61 -15.07
C LEU A 131 0.94 -3.80 -14.85
N TYR A 132 2.07 -4.47 -14.83
CA TYR A 132 3.37 -3.81 -14.71
C TYR A 132 3.60 -2.86 -15.88
N ARG A 133 3.34 -3.32 -17.09
CA ARG A 133 3.52 -2.49 -18.30
C ARG A 133 2.56 -1.31 -18.32
N GLU A 134 1.31 -1.52 -17.94
CA GLU A 134 0.31 -0.46 -17.90
C GLU A 134 0.74 0.63 -16.92
N GLN A 135 1.26 0.26 -15.76
CA GLN A 135 1.73 1.23 -14.79
C GLN A 135 2.94 2.00 -15.32
N LYS A 136 3.90 1.31 -15.94
CA LYS A 136 5.08 1.97 -16.49
C LYS A 136 4.73 2.89 -17.66
N ALA A 137 3.82 2.47 -18.52
CA ALA A 137 3.34 3.29 -19.63
C ALA A 137 2.65 4.56 -19.14
N SER A 138 1.86 4.46 -18.07
CA SER A 138 1.22 5.62 -17.45
C SER A 138 2.27 6.64 -16.99
N GLY A 139 3.32 6.17 -16.33
CA GLY A 139 4.42 7.05 -15.89
C GLY A 139 5.15 7.67 -17.07
N THR A 140 5.39 6.88 -18.11
CA THR A 140 6.08 7.36 -19.30
C THR A 140 5.25 8.43 -20.03
N VAL A 141 3.96 8.19 -20.16
CA VAL A 141 3.05 9.17 -20.79
C VAL A 141 3.09 10.50 -20.05
N ARG A 142 3.05 10.48 -18.73
CA ARG A 142 3.13 11.70 -17.95
C ARG A 142 4.47 12.43 -18.14
N ASN A 143 5.56 11.69 -18.20
CA ASN A 143 6.88 12.27 -18.42
C ASN A 143 7.01 12.87 -19.80
N THR A 144 6.52 12.19 -20.82
CA THR A 144 6.56 12.68 -22.20
C THR A 144 5.75 13.95 -22.36
N HIS A 145 4.71 14.05 -21.63
CA HIS A 145 3.79 15.17 -21.70
C HIS A 145 4.44 16.49 -21.35
N LYS A 146 5.51 16.47 -20.64
CA LYS A 146 6.20 17.66 -20.20
C LYS A 146 7.24 18.18 -21.17
N ILE A 147 7.53 17.52 -22.22
CA ILE A 147 8.68 17.79 -23.03
C ILE A 147 8.39 18.53 -24.27
N TYR A 148 9.18 18.05 -24.44
CA TYR A 148 9.69 17.90 -25.33
C TYR A 148 9.95 17.54 -26.06
N PRO A 149 10.17 17.53 -26.45
CA PRO A 149 10.55 16.75 -27.10
C PRO A 149 11.23 16.05 -27.35
N ASN A 150 11.92 16.10 -27.10
CA ASN A 150 12.70 15.36 -27.45
C ASN A 150 12.85 14.53 -27.35
N ASP A 151 12.64 14.74 -26.85
CA ASP A 151 13.00 13.90 -26.72
C ASP A 151 12.70 13.11 -26.92
N PRO A 152 12.62 13.15 -27.02
CA PRO A 152 12.68 12.29 -27.21
C PRO A 152 12.53 11.56 -27.44
N CYS A 153 12.57 11.64 -27.19
CA CYS A 153 12.72 10.96 -27.36
C CYS A 153 12.49 10.40 -27.20
N PRO A 154 12.27 10.45 -27.12
CA PRO A 154 12.25 9.84 -26.96
C PRO A 154 12.05 9.10 -27.04
N CYS A 155 12.07 9.21 -26.79
CA CYS A 155 12.25 8.72 -26.96
C CYS A 155 12.25 8.44 -26.97
N GLY A 156 11.90 8.72 -26.70
CA GLY A 156 12.21 8.75 -26.62
C GLY A 156 12.15 8.74 -26.60
#